data_cacef325df407628dc009879b2efb520
#
_entry.id   cacef325df407628dc009879b2efb520
#
_cell.length_a   1.000
_cell.length_b   1.000
_cell.length_c   1.000
_cell.angle_alpha   90.00
_cell.angle_beta   90.00
_cell.angle_gamma   90.00
#
_symmetry.space_group_name_H-M   'P 1'
#
loop_
_entity.id
_entity.type
_entity.pdbx_description
1 polymer ?
#
loop_
_entity_poly.entity_id
_entity_poly.type
_entity_poly.pdbx_seq_one_letter_code
_entity_poly.pdbx_strand_id
1 'polypeptide(L)'
;MYHMDNVSVPRHVTRLRWRPMNTAAPDGRQLASVPGAEVRGNLNVLGYFSAELCIGTPQRRFDMIVDTGSTHAVLPCADCTRCGQHRYSNDSETRYNEDASSTSQAVPCTQPPPGMKRCDTCERNRCGYQISYYEGSVAKGRLVRDVVWFGATTGGSQHVHVRRPVQTSFGCQTRETGMIFDQVADGIVGLAPSDVPSATLFDYLQRETGCPDVFSLCLGDDVGAMVLGGQIRRRLEKSLQWIKYDPGDSSFKVDLLDISFMGERLNIRRALYRDTIVDSGTGFTYVPPEAYRVLSDRFRTRCPWGSCQERVVRGRGKSDICYMLDDAEVGQMGVMTLHFANGVALDLSPRQYTHEDTAGVHCFTLRDNDTPGVALGSSVMRGHEVIFDRANRRLAFVKADCTAAYMGDLDGALEGGFSLNGCASPDPIVSIRAGE
;
A
#
# COMPACT_ATOMS: atom_id res chain seq x y z
N MET A 1 22.55 -3.33 4.61
CA MET A 1 22.84 -1.92 4.96
C MET A 1 23.11 -1.18 3.64
N TYR A 2 22.07 -0.65 3.02
CA TYR A 2 22.18 0.08 1.76
C TYR A 2 22.26 1.57 2.07
N HIS A 3 23.43 2.16 1.85
CA HIS A 3 23.59 3.61 1.79
C HIS A 3 22.99 4.08 0.46
N MET A 4 21.91 4.82 0.50
CA MET A 4 21.53 5.69 -0.60
C MET A 4 22.47 6.91 -0.55
N ASP A 5 23.49 6.90 -1.42
CA ASP A 5 24.25 8.11 -1.71
C ASP A 5 23.33 9.09 -2.43
N ASN A 6 23.12 10.25 -1.81
CA ASN A 6 22.59 11.51 -2.34
C ASN A 6 21.97 11.45 -3.74
N VAL A 7 20.74 10.98 -3.84
CA VAL A 7 19.89 11.24 -5.00
C VAL A 7 19.17 12.56 -4.71
N SER A 8 19.66 13.64 -5.32
CA SER A 8 18.90 14.89 -5.38
C SER A 8 17.60 14.62 -6.14
N VAL A 9 16.49 14.52 -5.42
CA VAL A 9 15.14 14.43 -6.00
C VAL A 9 14.93 15.66 -6.87
N PRO A 10 14.57 15.52 -8.16
CA PRO A 10 14.26 16.67 -9.01
C PRO A 10 13.08 17.43 -8.40
N ARG A 11 13.27 18.70 -8.03
CA ARG A 11 12.24 19.59 -7.46
C ARG A 11 11.14 20.00 -8.47
N HIS A 12 11.06 19.37 -9.62
CA HIS A 12 10.05 19.60 -10.64
C HIS A 12 9.13 18.41 -10.82
N VAL A 13 8.33 18.11 -9.80
CA VAL A 13 7.04 17.47 -10.06
C VAL A 13 6.12 18.58 -10.52
N THR A 14 5.85 18.59 -11.81
CA THR A 14 4.94 19.55 -12.45
C THR A 14 3.62 19.48 -11.69
N ARG A 15 3.16 20.62 -11.15
CA ARG A 15 1.81 20.78 -10.60
C ARG A 15 0.81 20.37 -11.66
N LEU A 16 0.29 19.16 -11.58
CA LEU A 16 -0.90 18.78 -12.33
C LEU A 16 -2.04 19.63 -11.78
N ARG A 17 -2.39 20.67 -12.55
CA ARG A 17 -3.57 21.49 -12.29
C ARG A 17 -4.78 20.55 -12.40
N TRP A 18 -5.50 20.42 -11.32
CA TRP A 18 -6.85 19.90 -11.33
C TRP A 18 -7.66 20.60 -12.42
N ARG A 19 -8.02 19.90 -13.49
CA ARG A 19 -9.16 20.25 -14.32
C ARG A 19 -10.31 19.39 -13.81
N PRO A 20 -11.48 19.95 -13.48
CA PRO A 20 -12.67 19.14 -13.30
C PRO A 20 -12.89 18.43 -14.63
N MET A 21 -12.75 17.11 -14.67
CA MET A 21 -13.14 16.33 -15.83
C MET A 21 -14.65 16.41 -15.95
N ASN A 22 -15.11 16.86 -17.10
CA ASN A 22 -16.49 16.74 -17.52
C ASN A 22 -16.78 15.24 -17.64
N THR A 23 -17.48 14.67 -16.68
CA THR A 23 -17.82 13.24 -16.60
C THR A 23 -19.11 12.94 -17.40
N ALA A 24 -19.25 13.51 -18.57
CA ALA A 24 -20.31 13.13 -19.49
C ALA A 24 -19.73 12.18 -20.54
N ALA A 25 -20.23 10.95 -20.58
CA ALA A 25 -20.02 10.04 -21.70
C ALA A 25 -20.60 10.66 -22.99
N PRO A 26 -20.12 10.24 -24.18
CA PRO A 26 -20.62 10.77 -25.46
C PRO A 26 -22.12 10.62 -25.67
N ASP A 27 -22.79 9.78 -24.88
CA ASP A 27 -24.24 9.51 -24.91
C ASP A 27 -25.01 10.25 -23.80
N GLY A 28 -24.39 11.17 -23.09
CA GLY A 28 -25.04 11.98 -22.04
C GLY A 28 -25.31 11.25 -20.72
N ARG A 29 -24.84 10.02 -20.54
CA ARG A 29 -24.94 9.31 -19.25
C ARG A 29 -23.85 9.82 -18.30
N GLN A 30 -24.26 10.22 -17.10
CA GLN A 30 -23.33 10.50 -16.00
C GLN A 30 -22.67 9.19 -15.55
N LEU A 31 -21.37 9.05 -15.78
CA LEU A 31 -20.61 7.92 -15.27
C LEU A 31 -20.61 7.96 -13.75
N ALA A 32 -20.99 6.87 -13.13
CA ALA A 32 -21.02 6.72 -11.69
C ALA A 32 -19.60 6.88 -11.13
N SER A 33 -19.40 7.85 -10.25
CA SER A 33 -18.13 8.02 -9.55
C SER A 33 -17.94 6.85 -8.59
N VAL A 34 -16.88 6.07 -8.78
CA VAL A 34 -16.52 4.96 -7.91
C VAL A 34 -15.92 5.49 -6.63
N PRO A 35 -16.35 5.01 -5.45
CA PRO A 35 -15.72 5.35 -4.19
C PRO A 35 -14.48 4.48 -3.98
N GLY A 36 -13.37 4.96 -4.41
CA GLY A 36 -12.06 4.42 -4.12
C GLY A 36 -11.11 5.53 -3.73
N ALA A 37 -10.12 5.28 -2.91
CA ALA A 37 -9.00 6.17 -2.77
C ALA A 37 -8.11 6.01 -3.99
N GLU A 38 -7.69 7.13 -4.57
CA GLU A 38 -6.57 7.14 -5.47
C GLU A 38 -5.33 6.72 -4.69
N VAL A 39 -4.65 5.70 -5.17
CA VAL A 39 -3.35 5.31 -4.66
C VAL A 39 -2.32 5.82 -5.66
N ARG A 40 -1.34 6.59 -5.18
CA ARG A 40 -0.27 7.16 -5.99
C ARG A 40 1.06 6.58 -5.57
N GLY A 41 1.92 6.32 -6.51
CA GLY A 41 3.25 5.83 -6.23
C GLY A 41 3.82 5.08 -7.41
N ASN A 42 5.09 4.83 -7.35
CA ASN A 42 5.74 3.95 -8.31
C ASN A 42 6.95 3.27 -7.66
N LEU A 43 7.34 2.14 -8.24
CA LEU A 43 8.48 1.37 -7.73
C LEU A 43 9.83 1.99 -8.07
N ASN A 44 9.91 2.82 -9.11
CA ASN A 44 11.16 3.32 -9.66
C ASN A 44 11.73 4.50 -8.87
N VAL A 45 10.85 5.36 -8.33
CA VAL A 45 11.25 6.61 -7.67
C VAL A 45 10.92 6.57 -6.18
N LEU A 46 9.72 6.15 -5.84
CA LEU A 46 9.23 6.17 -4.45
C LEU A 46 9.43 4.83 -3.73
N GLY A 47 9.35 3.71 -4.46
CA GLY A 47 9.44 2.36 -3.88
C GLY A 47 8.19 1.92 -3.12
N TYR A 48 7.09 2.70 -3.15
CA TYR A 48 5.83 2.43 -2.45
C TYR A 48 4.64 3.09 -3.15
N PHE A 49 3.45 2.77 -2.65
CA PHE A 49 2.19 3.42 -3.01
C PHE A 49 1.55 4.07 -1.79
N SER A 50 1.00 5.25 -1.96
CA SER A 50 0.39 6.05 -0.89
C SER A 50 -1.01 6.54 -1.26
N ALA A 51 -1.82 6.82 -0.26
CA ALA A 51 -3.15 7.42 -0.38
C ALA A 51 -3.26 8.64 0.52
N GLU A 52 -4.07 9.62 0.09
CA GLU A 52 -4.34 10.79 0.92
C GLU A 52 -5.33 10.47 2.04
N LEU A 53 -4.96 10.82 3.26
CA LEU A 53 -5.76 10.67 4.46
C LEU A 53 -6.05 12.03 5.09
N CYS A 54 -7.28 12.25 5.53
CA CYS A 54 -7.68 13.47 6.20
C CYS A 54 -7.94 13.23 7.67
N ILE A 55 -7.24 13.98 8.52
CA ILE A 55 -7.26 13.79 9.97
C ILE A 55 -7.61 15.10 10.67
N GLY A 56 -8.37 14.98 11.77
CA GLY A 56 -8.64 16.08 12.69
C GLY A 56 -9.79 17.01 12.28
N THR A 57 -10.03 18.01 13.12
CA THR A 57 -11.05 19.04 12.91
C THR A 57 -10.46 20.42 13.25
N PRO A 58 -10.21 21.31 12.30
CA PRO A 58 -10.46 21.16 10.88
C PRO A 58 -9.59 20.06 10.22
N GLN A 59 -10.07 19.54 9.09
CA GLN A 59 -9.39 18.46 8.36
C GLN A 59 -8.03 18.90 7.85
N ARG A 60 -7.01 18.08 8.08
CA ARG A 60 -5.69 18.24 7.48
C ARG A 60 -5.34 17.01 6.64
N ARG A 61 -4.71 17.26 5.50
CA ARG A 61 -4.34 16.24 4.53
C ARG A 61 -2.96 15.70 4.82
N PHE A 62 -2.81 14.38 4.72
CA PHE A 62 -1.55 13.67 4.83
C PHE A 62 -1.47 12.61 3.72
N ASP A 63 -0.29 12.38 3.17
CA ASP A 63 0.00 11.35 2.18
C ASP A 63 0.57 10.12 2.91
N MET A 64 -0.17 9.03 2.94
CA MET A 64 0.13 7.88 3.79
C MET A 64 0.44 6.64 2.95
N ILE A 65 1.59 6.00 3.18
CA ILE A 65 1.92 4.72 2.55
C ILE A 65 0.86 3.69 2.93
N VAL A 66 0.32 3.00 1.93
CA VAL A 66 -0.63 1.89 2.12
C VAL A 66 0.15 0.62 2.41
N ASP A 67 0.06 0.13 3.64
CA ASP A 67 0.94 -0.92 4.16
C ASP A 67 0.17 -2.12 4.69
N THR A 68 0.13 -3.21 3.93
CA THR A 68 -0.47 -4.48 4.37
C THR A 68 0.49 -5.33 5.23
N GLY A 69 1.71 -4.87 5.46
CA GLY A 69 2.71 -5.49 6.31
C GLY A 69 2.71 -4.98 7.77
N SER A 70 1.97 -3.90 8.08
CA SER A 70 1.87 -3.36 9.44
C SER A 70 0.44 -3.04 9.85
N THR A 71 0.21 -2.84 11.17
CA THR A 71 -1.15 -2.61 11.72
C THR A 71 -1.43 -1.17 12.10
N HIS A 72 -0.41 -0.37 12.38
CA HIS A 72 -0.58 0.97 12.94
C HIS A 72 -0.59 2.05 11.86
N ALA A 73 -1.42 3.07 12.05
CA ALA A 73 -1.24 4.32 11.34
C ALA A 73 -0.29 5.22 12.15
N VAL A 74 0.69 5.83 11.48
CA VAL A 74 1.68 6.71 12.12
C VAL A 74 2.02 7.89 11.21
N LEU A 75 2.18 9.08 11.79
CA LEU A 75 2.55 10.31 11.07
C LEU A 75 3.27 11.30 12.00
N PRO A 76 4.09 12.22 11.46
CA PRO A 76 4.87 13.15 12.26
C PRO A 76 4.00 14.20 12.93
N CYS A 77 4.32 14.48 14.20
CA CYS A 77 3.67 15.51 15.00
C CYS A 77 4.38 16.86 14.94
N ALA A 78 3.66 17.93 15.25
CA ALA A 78 4.18 19.30 15.27
C ALA A 78 5.40 19.47 16.16
N ASP A 79 5.45 18.75 17.29
CA ASP A 79 6.56 18.75 18.23
C ASP A 79 7.65 17.70 17.93
N CYS A 80 7.64 17.10 16.74
CA CYS A 80 8.71 16.19 16.35
C CYS A 80 10.03 16.93 16.23
N THR A 81 11.00 16.51 17.01
CA THR A 81 12.34 17.09 17.03
C THR A 81 13.27 16.47 15.99
N ARG A 82 12.94 15.28 15.50
CA ARG A 82 13.73 14.53 14.52
C ARG A 82 12.80 13.75 13.59
N CYS A 83 12.11 14.47 12.72
CA CYS A 83 11.34 13.93 11.60
C CYS A 83 11.83 14.52 10.29
N GLY A 84 11.66 13.76 9.22
CA GLY A 84 12.01 14.15 7.87
C GLY A 84 11.17 15.31 7.33
N GLN A 85 11.44 15.67 6.08
CA GLN A 85 10.61 16.60 5.31
C GLN A 85 9.76 15.78 4.35
N HIS A 86 8.45 15.78 4.58
CA HIS A 86 7.51 14.96 3.83
C HIS A 86 6.60 15.84 2.94
N ARG A 87 5.71 15.21 2.18
CA ARG A 87 4.90 15.88 1.16
C ARG A 87 4.06 17.04 1.70
N TYR A 88 3.33 16.81 2.80
CA TYR A 88 2.46 17.81 3.43
C TYR A 88 2.93 18.17 4.86
N SER A 89 3.98 17.52 5.36
CA SER A 89 4.50 17.65 6.72
C SER A 89 5.96 18.07 6.72
N ASN A 90 6.27 19.23 6.13
CA ASN A 90 7.65 19.70 5.96
C ASN A 90 8.28 20.28 7.23
N ASP A 91 7.47 20.83 8.12
CA ASP A 91 7.88 21.53 9.33
C ASP A 91 6.85 21.38 10.46
N SER A 92 7.13 22.01 11.62
CA SER A 92 6.24 21.95 12.77
C SER A 92 4.84 22.54 12.54
N GLU A 93 4.67 23.46 11.61
CA GLU A 93 3.39 24.11 11.32
C GLU A 93 2.52 23.21 10.41
N THR A 94 3.17 22.46 9.52
CA THR A 94 2.49 21.59 8.54
C THR A 94 2.28 20.17 9.06
N ARG A 95 3.02 19.72 10.07
CA ARG A 95 2.81 18.42 10.73
C ARG A 95 1.51 18.38 11.54
N TYR A 96 1.07 17.16 11.90
CA TYR A 96 -0.12 17.00 12.72
C TYR A 96 0.06 17.66 14.09
N ASN A 97 -0.87 18.57 14.42
CA ASN A 97 -0.89 19.25 15.70
C ASN A 97 -2.17 18.88 16.46
N GLU A 98 -2.02 18.11 17.54
CA GLU A 98 -3.12 17.66 18.36
C GLU A 98 -3.85 18.83 19.07
N ASP A 99 -3.15 19.89 19.43
CA ASP A 99 -3.73 21.07 20.08
C ASP A 99 -4.56 21.93 19.12
N ALA A 100 -4.32 21.79 17.81
CA ALA A 100 -5.05 22.49 16.76
C ALA A 100 -6.29 21.73 16.27
N SER A 101 -6.49 20.48 16.69
CA SER A 101 -7.67 19.69 16.34
C SER A 101 -8.66 19.67 17.48
N SER A 102 -9.87 20.16 17.25
CA SER A 102 -10.94 20.18 18.26
C SER A 102 -11.48 18.79 18.64
N THR A 103 -11.15 17.75 17.87
CA THR A 103 -11.56 16.36 18.08
C THR A 103 -10.44 15.47 18.62
N SER A 104 -9.24 16.04 18.78
CA SER A 104 -8.08 15.33 19.29
C SER A 104 -8.22 15.00 20.78
N GLN A 105 -7.74 13.82 21.16
CA GLN A 105 -7.72 13.33 22.54
C GLN A 105 -6.42 12.57 22.80
N ALA A 106 -5.77 12.87 23.92
CA ALA A 106 -4.64 12.08 24.38
C ALA A 106 -5.09 10.67 24.78
N VAL A 107 -4.28 9.66 24.45
CA VAL A 107 -4.49 8.28 24.90
C VAL A 107 -3.81 8.10 26.27
N PRO A 108 -4.57 7.87 27.37
CA PRO A 108 -3.95 7.65 28.67
C PRO A 108 -3.32 6.26 28.77
N CYS A 109 -2.26 6.14 29.56
CA CYS A 109 -1.55 4.86 29.76
C CYS A 109 -2.44 3.75 30.33
N THR A 110 -3.47 4.13 31.07
CA THR A 110 -4.43 3.19 31.69
C THR A 110 -5.47 2.64 30.70
N GLN A 111 -5.55 3.23 29.50
CA GLN A 111 -6.53 2.86 28.48
C GLN A 111 -5.84 2.81 27.08
N PRO A 112 -4.87 1.91 26.91
CA PRO A 112 -4.25 1.74 25.58
C PRO A 112 -5.33 1.38 24.55
N PRO A 113 -5.10 1.67 23.25
CA PRO A 113 -6.04 1.31 22.20
C PRO A 113 -6.29 -0.20 22.19
N PRO A 114 -7.46 -0.63 21.72
CA PRO A 114 -7.73 -2.04 21.49
C PRO A 114 -6.59 -2.65 20.65
N GLY A 115 -6.13 -3.84 21.03
CA GLY A 115 -5.00 -4.49 20.39
C GLY A 115 -3.66 -4.32 21.11
N MET A 116 -3.51 -3.26 21.84
CA MET A 116 -2.30 -3.00 22.61
C MET A 116 -2.51 -3.42 24.07
N LYS A 117 -1.75 -4.43 24.55
CA LYS A 117 -1.85 -4.89 25.94
C LYS A 117 -1.37 -3.83 26.95
N ARG A 118 -0.39 -3.04 26.59
CA ARG A 118 0.20 -1.95 27.36
C ARG A 118 0.91 -0.97 26.44
N CYS A 119 1.09 0.25 26.91
CA CYS A 119 1.94 1.23 26.23
C CYS A 119 3.43 0.84 26.36
N ASP A 120 4.22 1.09 25.35
CA ASP A 120 5.68 0.84 25.40
C ASP A 120 6.37 1.81 26.38
N THR A 121 5.88 3.04 26.44
CA THR A 121 6.29 4.04 27.43
C THR A 121 5.08 4.78 27.97
N CYS A 122 5.22 5.37 29.16
CA CYS A 122 4.18 6.20 29.76
C CYS A 122 4.80 7.47 30.31
N GLU A 123 4.56 8.59 29.65
CA GLU A 123 5.07 9.89 30.08
C GLU A 123 3.89 10.85 30.31
N ARG A 124 3.79 11.42 31.51
CA ARG A 124 2.69 12.34 31.89
C ARG A 124 1.31 11.77 31.59
N ASN A 125 1.12 10.47 31.86
CA ASN A 125 -0.11 9.71 31.58
C ASN A 125 -0.47 9.66 30.06
N ARG A 126 0.50 9.79 29.15
CA ARG A 126 0.32 9.64 27.72
C ARG A 126 0.95 8.34 27.26
N CYS A 127 0.18 7.53 26.54
CA CYS A 127 0.59 6.24 26.03
C CYS A 127 1.59 6.43 24.89
N GLY A 128 2.83 5.99 25.09
CA GLY A 128 3.88 6.02 24.08
C GLY A 128 3.99 4.69 23.36
N TYR A 129 4.50 4.74 22.13
CA TYR A 129 4.76 3.58 21.28
C TYR A 129 6.13 3.66 20.62
N GLN A 130 6.63 2.51 20.20
CA GLN A 130 7.79 2.38 19.32
C GLN A 130 7.53 1.25 18.32
N ILE A 131 7.67 1.53 17.04
CA ILE A 131 7.59 0.56 15.96
C ILE A 131 8.96 0.47 15.31
N SER A 132 9.42 -0.77 15.12
CA SER A 132 10.63 -1.07 14.34
C SER A 132 10.21 -1.83 13.08
N TYR A 133 10.58 -1.31 11.94
CA TYR A 133 10.29 -1.92 10.65
C TYR A 133 11.42 -2.87 10.26
N TYR A 134 11.12 -3.81 9.36
CA TYR A 134 12.04 -4.87 8.98
C TYR A 134 13.35 -4.35 8.40
N GLU A 135 13.31 -3.26 7.62
CA GLU A 135 14.48 -2.61 7.01
C GLU A 135 15.31 -1.77 8.01
N GLY A 136 14.93 -1.77 9.29
CA GLY A 136 15.66 -1.12 10.39
C GLY A 136 15.22 0.31 10.71
N SER A 137 14.21 0.85 10.03
CA SER A 137 13.59 2.13 10.41
C SER A 137 12.87 2.02 11.75
N VAL A 138 12.85 3.12 12.50
CA VAL A 138 12.13 3.20 13.78
C VAL A 138 11.26 4.45 13.80
N ALA A 139 9.98 4.27 14.09
CA ALA A 139 9.02 5.31 14.43
C ALA A 139 8.74 5.28 15.93
N LYS A 140 8.91 6.41 16.61
CA LYS A 140 8.64 6.52 18.04
C LYS A 140 7.81 7.77 18.33
N GLY A 141 6.86 7.65 19.25
CA GLY A 141 6.02 8.76 19.62
C GLY A 141 4.99 8.42 20.69
N ARG A 142 3.88 9.12 20.64
CA ARG A 142 2.72 8.90 21.51
C ARG A 142 1.47 8.57 20.69
N LEU A 143 0.55 7.87 21.30
CA LEU A 143 -0.75 7.58 20.70
C LEU A 143 -1.72 8.74 20.93
N VAL A 144 -2.47 9.07 19.88
CA VAL A 144 -3.51 10.09 19.88
C VAL A 144 -4.78 9.46 19.32
N ARG A 145 -5.93 9.86 19.86
CA ARG A 145 -7.24 9.63 19.24
C ARG A 145 -7.68 10.89 18.54
N ASP A 146 -8.09 10.74 17.28
CA ASP A 146 -8.72 11.83 16.54
C ASP A 146 -9.60 11.23 15.43
N VAL A 147 -10.35 12.08 14.75
CA VAL A 147 -11.18 11.65 13.64
C VAL A 147 -10.36 11.54 12.37
N VAL A 148 -10.58 10.42 11.66
CA VAL A 148 -10.20 10.25 10.26
C VAL A 148 -11.45 10.34 9.43
N TRP A 149 -11.39 11.12 8.35
CA TRP A 149 -12.52 11.37 7.47
C TRP A 149 -12.47 10.42 6.29
N PHE A 150 -13.46 9.56 6.20
CA PHE A 150 -13.66 8.64 5.08
C PHE A 150 -14.75 9.17 4.16
N GLY A 151 -14.51 9.08 2.85
CA GLY A 151 -15.57 9.24 1.86
C GLY A 151 -16.44 7.98 1.84
N ALA A 152 -17.76 8.16 1.71
CA ALA A 152 -18.68 7.07 1.48
C ALA A 152 -19.53 7.38 0.24
N THR A 153 -19.86 6.37 -0.55
CA THR A 153 -20.88 6.49 -1.58
C THR A 153 -22.11 5.72 -1.18
N THR A 154 -23.25 6.36 -1.28
CA THR A 154 -24.55 5.68 -1.15
C THR A 154 -24.99 5.24 -2.54
N GLY A 155 -25.32 3.95 -2.68
CA GLY A 155 -25.87 3.41 -3.93
C GLY A 155 -27.22 4.09 -4.27
N GLY A 156 -27.31 4.63 -5.48
CA GLY A 156 -28.52 5.29 -6.00
C GLY A 156 -28.17 6.31 -7.07
N SER A 157 -29.16 6.77 -7.85
CA SER A 157 -28.99 7.70 -8.97
C SER A 157 -28.50 9.12 -8.60
N GLN A 158 -28.26 9.39 -7.33
CA GLN A 158 -27.57 10.58 -6.84
C GLN A 158 -26.42 10.15 -5.94
N HIS A 159 -25.20 10.21 -6.46
CA HIS A 159 -23.98 9.94 -5.70
C HIS A 159 -23.73 11.09 -4.72
N VAL A 160 -24.21 10.97 -3.51
CA VAL A 160 -23.88 11.88 -2.42
C VAL A 160 -22.60 11.36 -1.76
N HIS A 161 -21.50 12.10 -1.90
CA HIS A 161 -20.29 11.85 -1.12
C HIS A 161 -20.59 12.21 0.34
N VAL A 162 -20.98 11.24 1.12
CA VAL A 162 -21.15 11.43 2.58
C VAL A 162 -19.75 11.30 3.18
N ARG A 163 -19.26 12.40 3.73
CA ARG A 163 -18.04 12.40 4.54
C ARG A 163 -18.37 11.96 5.93
N ARG A 164 -17.73 10.91 6.39
CA ARG A 164 -17.97 10.36 7.71
C ARG A 164 -16.70 10.45 8.55
N PRO A 165 -16.69 11.21 9.65
CA PRO A 165 -15.63 11.17 10.61
C PRO A 165 -15.71 9.86 11.40
N VAL A 166 -14.61 9.16 11.54
CA VAL A 166 -14.48 7.95 12.34
C VAL A 166 -13.41 8.19 13.39
N GLN A 167 -13.77 8.02 14.65
CA GLN A 167 -12.82 8.15 15.75
C GLN A 167 -11.82 6.99 15.69
N THR A 168 -10.54 7.30 15.53
CA THR A 168 -9.47 6.32 15.42
C THR A 168 -8.34 6.61 16.39
N SER A 169 -7.42 5.65 16.56
CA SER A 169 -6.16 5.89 17.26
C SER A 169 -5.01 5.70 16.30
N PHE A 170 -4.03 6.59 16.37
CA PHE A 170 -2.82 6.52 15.55
C PHE A 170 -1.60 7.04 16.31
N GLY A 171 -0.44 6.74 15.78
CA GLY A 171 0.83 7.18 16.33
C GLY A 171 1.22 8.56 15.84
N CYS A 172 1.40 9.47 16.80
CA CYS A 172 1.92 10.80 16.63
C CYS A 172 3.43 10.73 16.83
N GLN A 173 4.22 10.74 15.75
CA GLN A 173 5.68 10.54 15.77
C GLN A 173 6.38 11.77 16.33
N THR A 174 7.25 11.55 17.29
CA THR A 174 8.17 12.55 17.85
C THR A 174 9.61 12.34 17.41
N ARG A 175 9.86 11.18 16.78
CA ARG A 175 11.16 10.80 16.22
C ARG A 175 11.01 9.75 15.13
N GLU A 176 11.76 9.94 14.06
CA GLU A 176 11.93 9.03 12.93
C GLU A 176 13.39 8.71 12.67
N THR A 177 13.66 7.53 12.14
CA THR A 177 15.00 7.12 11.69
C THR A 177 14.89 6.22 10.45
N GLY A 178 15.99 6.07 9.71
CA GLY A 178 16.04 5.19 8.54
C GLY A 178 15.20 5.70 7.38
N MET A 179 14.62 4.79 6.61
CA MET A 179 13.89 5.13 5.38
C MET A 179 12.64 5.98 5.64
N ILE A 180 12.00 5.82 6.81
CA ILE A 180 10.84 6.66 7.19
C ILE A 180 11.22 8.14 7.28
N PHE A 181 12.43 8.45 7.73
CA PHE A 181 12.92 9.83 7.79
C PHE A 181 13.14 10.44 6.40
N ASP A 182 13.51 9.62 5.41
CA ASP A 182 13.87 10.07 4.06
C ASP A 182 12.72 9.95 3.05
N GLN A 183 11.62 9.27 3.39
CA GLN A 183 10.47 9.07 2.50
C GLN A 183 9.75 10.39 2.18
N VAL A 184 9.09 10.45 1.00
CA VAL A 184 8.29 11.61 0.59
C VAL A 184 6.89 11.58 1.22
N ALA A 185 6.29 10.39 1.40
CA ALA A 185 5.00 10.27 2.08
C ALA A 185 5.09 10.73 3.53
N ASP A 186 3.99 11.31 4.04
CA ASP A 186 3.94 11.86 5.39
C ASP A 186 3.99 10.78 6.48
N GLY A 187 3.42 9.62 6.21
CA GLY A 187 3.36 8.55 7.18
C GLY A 187 2.97 7.22 6.57
N ILE A 188 2.50 6.32 7.41
CA ILE A 188 2.12 4.96 7.03
C ILE A 188 0.71 4.69 7.56
N VAL A 189 -0.15 4.05 6.76
CA VAL A 189 -1.43 3.48 7.17
C VAL A 189 -1.37 1.97 7.09
N GLY A 190 -1.28 1.32 8.25
CA GLY A 190 -1.24 -0.14 8.36
C GLY A 190 -2.63 -0.76 8.11
N LEU A 191 -2.66 -1.81 7.29
CA LEU A 191 -3.85 -2.59 6.93
C LEU A 191 -3.71 -4.09 7.21
N ALA A 192 -2.60 -4.52 7.81
CA ALA A 192 -2.36 -5.92 8.15
C ALA A 192 -3.49 -6.50 9.02
N PRO A 193 -3.79 -7.81 8.89
CA PRO A 193 -4.77 -8.44 9.76
C PRO A 193 -4.27 -8.41 11.21
N SER A 194 -5.20 -8.28 12.15
CA SER A 194 -4.89 -8.36 13.57
C SER A 194 -5.86 -9.32 14.23
N ASP A 195 -5.35 -10.19 15.08
CA ASP A 195 -6.18 -11.04 15.94
C ASP A 195 -6.92 -10.22 17.02
N VAL A 196 -6.55 -8.95 17.15
CA VAL A 196 -7.16 -8.05 18.12
C VAL A 196 -7.95 -6.97 17.38
N PRO A 197 -9.27 -6.90 17.61
CA PRO A 197 -10.12 -5.89 17.00
C PRO A 197 -9.62 -4.46 17.27
N SER A 198 -9.65 -3.62 16.24
CA SER A 198 -9.34 -2.18 16.32
C SER A 198 -7.85 -1.81 16.38
N ALA A 199 -6.98 -2.61 15.75
CA ALA A 199 -5.57 -2.25 15.58
C ALA A 199 -5.34 -1.31 14.39
N THR A 200 -6.09 -1.46 13.29
CA THR A 200 -5.92 -0.67 12.06
C THR A 200 -7.01 0.39 11.90
N LEU A 201 -6.75 1.40 11.05
CA LEU A 201 -7.78 2.37 10.66
C LEU A 201 -9.00 1.68 10.04
N PHE A 202 -8.81 0.61 9.30
CA PHE A 202 -9.89 -0.15 8.69
C PHE A 202 -10.76 -0.85 9.75
N ASP A 203 -10.18 -1.37 10.83
CA ASP A 203 -10.93 -1.97 11.94
C ASP A 203 -11.85 -0.95 12.62
N TYR A 204 -11.37 0.29 12.80
CA TYR A 204 -12.20 1.38 13.33
C TYR A 204 -13.36 1.70 12.38
N LEU A 205 -13.08 1.82 11.08
CA LEU A 205 -14.10 2.08 10.07
C LEU A 205 -15.16 0.96 10.06
N GLN A 206 -14.73 -0.29 10.04
CA GLN A 206 -15.60 -1.46 10.02
C GLN A 206 -16.51 -1.51 11.24
N ARG A 207 -15.96 -1.28 12.44
CA ARG A 207 -16.72 -1.26 13.69
C ARG A 207 -17.77 -0.14 13.72
N GLU A 208 -17.42 1.07 13.27
CA GLU A 208 -18.31 2.23 13.30
C GLU A 208 -19.41 2.17 12.22
N THR A 209 -19.15 1.49 11.12
CA THR A 209 -20.05 1.51 9.95
C THR A 209 -20.74 0.18 9.68
N GLY A 210 -20.19 -0.93 10.20
CA GLY A 210 -20.64 -2.28 9.85
C GLY A 210 -20.35 -2.67 8.41
N CYS A 211 -19.41 -1.99 7.73
CA CYS A 211 -19.04 -2.36 6.38
C CYS A 211 -18.43 -3.77 6.34
N PRO A 212 -18.49 -4.47 5.20
CA PRO A 212 -17.87 -5.78 5.04
C PRO A 212 -16.39 -5.77 5.42
N ASP A 213 -15.91 -6.83 6.06
CA ASP A 213 -14.51 -7.00 6.45
C ASP A 213 -13.68 -7.49 5.27
N VAL A 214 -13.67 -6.69 4.23
CA VAL A 214 -12.93 -6.92 2.98
C VAL A 214 -12.41 -5.60 2.46
N PHE A 215 -11.20 -5.59 1.92
CA PHE A 215 -10.69 -4.46 1.16
C PHE A 215 -9.95 -4.96 -0.08
N SER A 216 -9.72 -4.09 -1.04
CA SER A 216 -8.91 -4.40 -2.21
C SER A 216 -7.94 -3.27 -2.56
N LEU A 217 -6.80 -3.67 -3.14
CA LEU A 217 -5.77 -2.80 -3.69
C LEU A 217 -5.57 -3.16 -5.15
N CYS A 218 -5.58 -2.17 -6.03
CA CYS A 218 -5.24 -2.32 -7.44
C CYS A 218 -4.11 -1.34 -7.76
N LEU A 219 -2.89 -1.86 -7.95
CA LEU A 219 -1.69 -1.04 -8.13
C LEU A 219 -1.28 -1.05 -9.61
N GLY A 220 -1.25 0.13 -10.24
CA GLY A 220 -0.73 0.35 -11.59
C GLY A 220 0.75 0.73 -11.58
N ASP A 221 1.21 1.37 -12.64
CA ASP A 221 2.61 1.82 -12.72
C ASP A 221 2.85 3.09 -11.89
N ASP A 222 1.93 4.07 -11.93
CA ASP A 222 2.03 5.35 -11.20
C ASP A 222 0.79 5.66 -10.35
N VAL A 223 -0.32 5.05 -10.68
CA VAL A 223 -1.61 5.26 -10.02
C VAL A 223 -2.31 3.93 -9.79
N GLY A 224 -3.27 3.92 -8.90
CA GLY A 224 -4.06 2.75 -8.58
C GLY A 224 -5.30 3.13 -7.79
N ALA A 225 -5.97 2.13 -7.24
CA ALA A 225 -7.16 2.31 -6.43
C ALA A 225 -7.13 1.42 -5.19
N MET A 226 -7.69 1.92 -4.09
CA MET A 226 -7.92 1.18 -2.86
C MET A 226 -9.39 1.31 -2.48
N VAL A 227 -10.01 0.21 -2.08
CA VAL A 227 -11.40 0.18 -1.60
C VAL A 227 -11.44 -0.47 -0.23
N LEU A 228 -12.04 0.19 0.75
CA LEU A 228 -12.24 -0.32 2.09
C LEU A 228 -13.72 -0.71 2.29
N GLY A 229 -13.98 -1.93 2.76
CA GLY A 229 -15.33 -2.46 2.91
C GLY A 229 -15.95 -2.97 1.61
N GLY A 230 -15.13 -3.30 0.63
CA GLY A 230 -15.58 -3.76 -0.68
C GLY A 230 -14.45 -4.24 -1.58
N GLN A 231 -14.81 -4.53 -2.81
CA GLN A 231 -13.87 -4.91 -3.88
C GLN A 231 -14.24 -4.17 -5.17
N ILE A 232 -13.27 -3.97 -6.04
CA ILE A 232 -13.45 -3.15 -7.24
C ILE A 232 -14.32 -3.87 -8.30
N ARG A 233 -14.35 -5.21 -8.34
CA ARG A 233 -15.10 -5.96 -9.35
C ARG A 233 -15.97 -7.09 -8.75
N ARG A 234 -17.28 -6.87 -8.66
CA ARG A 234 -18.24 -7.90 -8.20
C ARG A 234 -18.45 -9.08 -9.14
N ARG A 235 -18.20 -8.94 -10.44
CA ARG A 235 -18.59 -9.96 -11.44
C ARG A 235 -17.73 -11.22 -11.47
N LEU A 236 -16.61 -11.26 -10.75
CA LEU A 236 -15.63 -12.33 -10.84
C LEU A 236 -15.61 -13.29 -9.63
N GLU A 237 -16.48 -13.14 -8.64
CA GLU A 237 -16.45 -13.93 -7.40
C GLU A 237 -16.46 -15.44 -7.60
N LYS A 238 -17.17 -15.95 -8.62
CA LYS A 238 -17.27 -17.38 -8.88
C LYS A 238 -16.03 -18.01 -9.51
N SER A 239 -15.12 -17.19 -10.05
CA SER A 239 -13.89 -17.64 -10.72
C SER A 239 -12.60 -17.33 -9.93
N LEU A 240 -12.72 -16.74 -8.73
CA LEU A 240 -11.57 -16.34 -7.94
C LEU A 240 -10.84 -17.55 -7.36
N GLN A 241 -9.54 -17.57 -7.55
CA GLN A 241 -8.66 -18.53 -6.90
C GLN A 241 -8.21 -17.95 -5.55
N TRP A 242 -8.80 -18.48 -4.48
CA TRP A 242 -8.54 -18.00 -3.13
C TRP A 242 -7.32 -18.67 -2.50
N ILE A 243 -6.38 -17.85 -2.05
CA ILE A 243 -5.24 -18.23 -1.24
C ILE A 243 -5.62 -17.99 0.22
N LYS A 244 -5.59 -19.03 1.06
CA LYS A 244 -5.79 -18.86 2.49
C LYS A 244 -4.56 -18.20 3.10
N TYR A 245 -4.78 -17.34 4.09
CA TYR A 245 -3.71 -16.77 4.89
C TYR A 245 -3.91 -17.06 6.38
N ASP A 246 -2.79 -17.08 7.11
CA ASP A 246 -2.76 -17.13 8.56
C ASP A 246 -2.53 -15.69 9.07
N PRO A 247 -3.39 -15.15 9.95
CA PRO A 247 -3.20 -13.82 10.52
C PRO A 247 -2.15 -13.77 11.62
N GLY A 248 -1.51 -14.92 11.96
CA GLY A 248 -0.45 -14.97 12.95
C GLY A 248 0.61 -13.90 12.70
N ASP A 249 1.14 -13.30 13.76
CA ASP A 249 2.12 -12.21 13.69
C ASP A 249 1.64 -10.92 13.00
N SER A 250 0.32 -10.73 12.91
CA SER A 250 -0.29 -9.52 12.30
C SER A 250 0.19 -9.27 10.87
N SER A 251 0.18 -10.29 10.02
CA SER A 251 0.54 -10.23 8.60
C SER A 251 -0.36 -11.11 7.74
N PHE A 252 -0.46 -10.81 6.43
CA PHE A 252 -1.12 -11.68 5.45
C PHE A 252 -0.18 -12.82 5.04
N LYS A 253 -0.03 -13.80 5.95
CA LYS A 253 0.89 -14.92 5.79
C LYS A 253 0.28 -16.02 4.94
N VAL A 254 0.89 -16.32 3.80
CA VAL A 254 0.41 -17.30 2.83
C VAL A 254 1.35 -18.49 2.72
N ASP A 255 0.82 -19.67 2.34
CA ASP A 255 1.61 -20.89 2.16
C ASP A 255 2.12 -20.99 0.71
N LEU A 256 3.29 -20.40 0.46
CA LEU A 256 4.02 -20.53 -0.80
C LEU A 256 4.78 -21.86 -0.81
N LEU A 257 4.56 -22.68 -1.83
CA LEU A 257 5.15 -24.00 -1.96
C LEU A 257 6.44 -24.01 -2.77
N ASP A 258 6.48 -23.23 -3.84
CA ASP A 258 7.62 -23.14 -4.77
C ASP A 258 7.45 -21.96 -5.73
N ILE A 259 8.50 -21.61 -6.41
CA ILE A 259 8.55 -20.65 -7.51
C ILE A 259 9.01 -21.38 -8.77
N SER A 260 8.42 -21.07 -9.92
CA SER A 260 8.96 -21.47 -11.22
C SER A 260 9.30 -20.26 -12.08
N PHE A 261 10.29 -20.40 -12.93
CA PHE A 261 10.67 -19.40 -13.93
C PHE A 261 10.82 -20.07 -15.29
N MET A 262 10.12 -19.54 -16.30
CA MET A 262 10.05 -20.11 -17.66
C MET A 262 9.61 -21.59 -17.64
N GLY A 263 8.63 -21.94 -16.82
CA GLY A 263 8.07 -23.28 -16.66
C GLY A 263 8.89 -24.25 -15.79
N GLU A 264 10.10 -23.88 -15.36
CA GLU A 264 10.93 -24.74 -14.54
C GLU A 264 10.87 -24.34 -13.06
N ARG A 265 10.52 -25.30 -12.20
CA ARG A 265 10.51 -25.10 -10.74
C ARG A 265 11.92 -24.87 -10.19
N LEU A 266 12.03 -24.10 -9.12
CA LEU A 266 13.31 -23.90 -8.43
C LEU A 266 13.72 -25.15 -7.65
N ASN A 267 12.73 -25.92 -7.15
CA ASN A 267 12.96 -27.15 -6.38
C ASN A 267 13.85 -26.94 -5.15
N ILE A 268 13.73 -25.80 -4.51
CA ILE A 268 14.41 -25.55 -3.24
C ILE A 268 13.57 -26.04 -2.05
N ARG A 269 14.16 -26.12 -0.87
CA ARG A 269 13.48 -26.63 0.32
C ARG A 269 12.28 -25.76 0.68
N ARG A 270 11.07 -26.35 0.74
CA ARG A 270 9.83 -25.67 1.13
C ARG A 270 9.95 -24.88 2.45
N ALA A 271 10.75 -25.37 3.38
CA ALA A 271 10.97 -24.70 4.66
C ALA A 271 11.54 -23.28 4.53
N LEU A 272 12.19 -22.96 3.41
CA LEU A 272 12.73 -21.64 3.14
C LEU A 272 11.64 -20.63 2.73
N TYR A 273 10.49 -21.11 2.27
CA TYR A 273 9.33 -20.27 1.92
C TYR A 273 8.37 -20.05 3.09
N ARG A 274 8.66 -20.61 4.28
CA ARG A 274 7.88 -20.33 5.48
C ARG A 274 7.89 -18.83 5.73
N ASP A 275 6.80 -18.33 6.31
CA ASP A 275 6.64 -16.91 6.59
C ASP A 275 6.59 -16.03 5.33
N THR A 276 6.01 -16.56 4.25
CA THR A 276 5.68 -15.75 3.08
C THR A 276 4.53 -14.80 3.40
N ILE A 277 4.75 -13.50 3.27
CA ILE A 277 3.75 -12.45 3.50
C ILE A 277 3.42 -11.70 2.21
N VAL A 278 2.21 -11.14 2.13
CA VAL A 278 1.80 -10.19 1.09
C VAL A 278 1.80 -8.79 1.67
N ASP A 279 2.73 -7.96 1.21
CA ASP A 279 3.09 -6.68 1.83
C ASP A 279 3.17 -5.54 0.81
N SER A 280 2.17 -4.66 0.79
CA SER A 280 2.14 -3.49 -0.10
C SER A 280 3.08 -2.36 0.34
N GLY A 281 3.52 -2.34 1.61
CA GLY A 281 4.52 -1.41 2.12
C GLY A 281 5.93 -1.72 1.64
N THR A 282 6.17 -2.97 1.20
CA THR A 282 7.42 -3.38 0.57
C THR A 282 7.34 -3.20 -0.94
N GLY A 283 8.25 -2.42 -1.55
CA GLY A 283 8.22 -2.13 -2.99
C GLY A 283 8.56 -3.35 -3.85
N PHE A 284 9.69 -3.99 -3.59
CA PHE A 284 10.16 -5.17 -4.31
C PHE A 284 9.80 -6.48 -3.61
N THR A 285 10.13 -7.60 -4.25
CA THR A 285 9.89 -8.92 -3.67
C THR A 285 11.19 -9.48 -3.12
N TYR A 286 11.18 -9.86 -1.85
CA TYR A 286 12.32 -10.46 -1.18
C TYR A 286 12.14 -11.97 -1.09
N VAL A 287 13.15 -12.73 -1.46
CA VAL A 287 13.13 -14.20 -1.47
C VAL A 287 14.34 -14.75 -0.70
N PRO A 288 14.26 -15.98 -0.18
CA PRO A 288 15.40 -16.58 0.53
C PRO A 288 16.68 -16.60 -0.32
N PRO A 289 17.88 -16.54 0.31
CA PRO A 289 19.18 -16.49 -0.40
C PRO A 289 19.34 -17.59 -1.46
N GLU A 290 18.89 -18.83 -1.16
CA GLU A 290 18.96 -19.96 -2.09
C GLU A 290 18.08 -19.72 -3.34
N ALA A 291 16.83 -19.22 -3.13
CA ALA A 291 15.92 -18.89 -4.22
C ALA A 291 16.47 -17.72 -5.06
N TYR A 292 16.97 -16.67 -4.38
CA TYR A 292 17.57 -15.52 -5.05
C TYR A 292 18.75 -15.93 -5.94
N ARG A 293 19.65 -16.79 -5.42
CA ARG A 293 20.79 -17.29 -6.17
C ARG A 293 20.36 -18.05 -7.43
N VAL A 294 19.39 -18.98 -7.30
CA VAL A 294 18.90 -19.77 -8.44
C VAL A 294 18.20 -18.91 -9.47
N LEU A 295 17.34 -17.98 -9.03
CA LEU A 295 16.62 -17.05 -9.91
C LEU A 295 17.59 -16.10 -10.61
N SER A 296 18.55 -15.55 -9.88
CA SER A 296 19.58 -14.66 -10.43
C SER A 296 20.43 -15.35 -11.49
N ASP A 297 20.81 -16.63 -11.27
CA ASP A 297 21.54 -17.42 -12.24
C ASP A 297 20.71 -17.67 -13.51
N ARG A 298 19.45 -18.11 -13.34
CA ARG A 298 18.53 -18.31 -14.47
C ARG A 298 18.29 -17.02 -15.23
N PHE A 299 18.13 -15.91 -14.54
CA PHE A 299 17.91 -14.61 -15.15
C PHE A 299 19.12 -14.16 -15.97
N ARG A 300 20.35 -14.50 -15.56
CA ARG A 300 21.59 -14.21 -16.31
C ARG A 300 21.88 -15.15 -17.47
N THR A 301 21.33 -16.36 -17.42
CA THR A 301 21.70 -17.42 -18.37
C THR A 301 20.58 -17.81 -19.34
N ARG A 302 19.34 -17.47 -19.04
CA ARG A 302 18.16 -17.84 -19.82
C ARG A 302 17.41 -16.61 -20.32
N CYS A 303 17.89 -16.07 -21.41
CA CYS A 303 17.20 -14.98 -22.09
C CYS A 303 16.73 -15.43 -23.47
N PRO A 304 15.62 -14.89 -23.98
CA PRO A 304 15.06 -15.32 -25.28
C PRO A 304 15.82 -14.84 -26.48
N TRP A 305 16.76 -13.91 -26.32
CA TRP A 305 17.52 -13.27 -27.41
C TRP A 305 18.93 -13.81 -27.62
N GLY A 306 19.25 -15.01 -27.17
CA GLY A 306 20.46 -15.74 -27.45
C GLY A 306 21.65 -15.48 -26.51
N SER A 307 22.09 -14.23 -26.33
CA SER A 307 23.19 -13.88 -25.40
C SER A 307 22.73 -12.90 -24.34
N CYS A 308 22.53 -13.39 -23.11
CA CYS A 308 22.14 -12.54 -21.97
C CYS A 308 23.30 -11.60 -21.61
N GLN A 309 24.54 -12.05 -21.69
CA GLN A 309 25.69 -11.30 -21.17
C GLN A 309 25.98 -10.02 -21.96
N GLU A 310 25.68 -10.00 -23.26
CA GLU A 310 25.91 -8.83 -24.10
C GLU A 310 24.97 -7.65 -23.79
N ARG A 311 23.87 -7.90 -23.08
CA ARG A 311 22.87 -6.90 -22.75
C ARG A 311 22.86 -6.50 -21.28
N VAL A 312 23.70 -7.13 -20.46
CA VAL A 312 23.84 -6.79 -19.04
C VAL A 312 24.40 -5.40 -18.90
N VAL A 313 23.69 -4.55 -18.18
CA VAL A 313 24.14 -3.20 -17.83
C VAL A 313 24.15 -3.04 -16.32
N ARG A 314 24.81 -2.00 -15.84
CA ARG A 314 24.84 -1.69 -14.41
C ARG A 314 23.63 -0.84 -14.07
N GLY A 315 22.74 -1.33 -13.18
CA GLY A 315 21.72 -0.52 -12.56
C GLY A 315 22.30 0.42 -11.50
N ARG A 316 21.45 1.26 -10.93
CA ARG A 316 21.86 2.21 -9.87
C ARG A 316 22.30 1.49 -8.60
N GLY A 317 21.75 0.31 -8.30
CA GLY A 317 22.14 -0.53 -7.15
C GLY A 317 23.33 -1.44 -7.46
N LYS A 318 24.20 -1.70 -6.47
CA LYS A 318 25.40 -2.54 -6.64
C LYS A 318 25.10 -4.01 -6.96
N SER A 319 23.93 -4.51 -6.60
CA SER A 319 23.51 -5.89 -6.75
C SER A 319 22.41 -6.11 -7.81
N ASP A 320 22.00 -5.07 -8.51
CA ASP A 320 20.91 -5.17 -9.48
C ASP A 320 21.36 -5.88 -10.73
N ILE A 321 20.55 -6.82 -11.22
CA ILE A 321 20.69 -7.45 -12.53
C ILE A 321 19.80 -6.67 -13.48
N CYS A 322 20.41 -5.96 -14.41
CA CYS A 322 19.73 -5.08 -15.36
C CYS A 322 20.15 -5.41 -16.79
N TYR A 323 19.22 -5.17 -17.72
CA TYR A 323 19.41 -5.34 -19.14
C TYR A 323 18.97 -4.09 -19.91
N MET A 324 19.65 -3.79 -21.00
CA MET A 324 19.17 -2.81 -21.98
C MET A 324 18.19 -3.53 -22.91
N LEU A 325 16.89 -3.25 -22.78
CA LEU A 325 15.80 -3.91 -23.49
C LEU A 325 14.76 -2.90 -23.95
N ASP A 326 14.11 -3.17 -25.06
CA ASP A 326 12.87 -2.51 -25.41
C ASP A 326 11.65 -3.26 -24.85
N ASP A 327 10.46 -2.66 -24.95
CA ASP A 327 9.21 -3.23 -24.41
C ASP A 327 8.85 -4.60 -25.01
N ALA A 328 9.17 -4.83 -26.28
CA ALA A 328 8.92 -6.10 -26.95
C ALA A 328 9.84 -7.20 -26.42
N GLU A 329 11.09 -6.87 -26.15
CA GLU A 329 12.09 -7.77 -25.59
C GLU A 329 11.77 -8.10 -24.13
N VAL A 330 11.32 -7.10 -23.33
CA VAL A 330 10.82 -7.35 -21.97
C VAL A 330 9.68 -8.35 -22.00
N GLY A 331 8.73 -8.21 -22.92
CA GLY A 331 7.61 -9.15 -23.09
C GLY A 331 8.03 -10.60 -23.35
N GLN A 332 9.24 -10.83 -23.88
CA GLN A 332 9.79 -12.16 -24.20
C GLN A 332 10.50 -12.84 -23.02
N MET A 333 10.73 -12.15 -21.89
CA MET A 333 11.50 -12.68 -20.76
C MET A 333 10.88 -13.91 -20.09
N GLY A 334 9.65 -14.28 -20.44
CA GLY A 334 8.95 -15.45 -19.94
C GLY A 334 8.13 -15.17 -18.68
N VAL A 335 7.50 -16.21 -18.14
CA VAL A 335 6.61 -16.13 -16.99
C VAL A 335 7.33 -16.65 -15.73
N MET A 336 7.18 -15.93 -14.64
CA MET A 336 7.49 -16.42 -13.30
C MET A 336 6.17 -16.83 -12.62
N THR A 337 6.11 -18.02 -12.03
CA THR A 337 4.89 -18.50 -11.39
C THR A 337 5.14 -18.75 -9.90
N LEU A 338 4.31 -18.18 -9.04
CA LEU A 338 4.26 -18.47 -7.61
C LEU A 338 3.23 -19.57 -7.37
N HIS A 339 3.65 -20.67 -6.75
CA HIS A 339 2.79 -21.83 -6.48
C HIS A 339 2.39 -21.87 -5.01
N PHE A 340 1.09 -21.64 -4.76
CA PHE A 340 0.54 -21.66 -3.40
C PHE A 340 -0.11 -23.00 -3.04
N ALA A 341 -0.38 -23.17 -1.77
CA ALA A 341 -1.20 -24.31 -1.29
C ALA A 341 -2.58 -24.31 -2.00
N ASN A 342 -3.23 -25.47 -2.00
CA ASN A 342 -4.50 -25.72 -2.68
C ASN A 342 -4.46 -25.64 -4.22
N GLY A 343 -3.26 -25.73 -4.82
CA GLY A 343 -3.10 -25.73 -6.27
C GLY A 343 -3.25 -24.36 -6.95
N VAL A 344 -3.30 -23.31 -6.17
CA VAL A 344 -3.34 -21.94 -6.72
C VAL A 344 -1.98 -21.57 -7.27
N ALA A 345 -1.98 -21.03 -8.48
CA ALA A 345 -0.77 -20.51 -9.15
C ALA A 345 -1.01 -19.06 -9.59
N LEU A 346 -0.05 -18.19 -9.29
CA LEU A 346 -0.03 -16.81 -9.73
C LEU A 346 1.07 -16.61 -10.76
N ASP A 347 0.67 -16.36 -11.98
CA ASP A 347 1.58 -16.07 -13.08
C ASP A 347 1.94 -14.58 -13.11
N LEU A 348 3.23 -14.29 -12.98
CA LEU A 348 3.79 -12.96 -13.05
C LEU A 348 4.39 -12.72 -14.43
N SER A 349 3.92 -11.68 -15.10
CA SER A 349 4.53 -11.20 -16.34
C SER A 349 5.87 -10.52 -16.05
N PRO A 350 6.74 -10.32 -17.06
CA PRO A 350 7.99 -9.61 -16.88
C PRO A 350 7.86 -8.25 -16.18
N ARG A 351 6.80 -7.50 -16.43
CA ARG A 351 6.54 -6.20 -15.78
C ARG A 351 6.39 -6.28 -14.25
N GLN A 352 6.06 -7.45 -13.70
CA GLN A 352 5.87 -7.64 -12.26
C GLN A 352 7.14 -8.07 -11.53
N TYR A 353 8.12 -8.64 -12.26
CA TYR A 353 9.41 -9.02 -11.69
C TYR A 353 10.60 -8.24 -12.27
N THR A 354 10.32 -7.22 -13.11
CA THR A 354 11.29 -6.21 -13.54
C THR A 354 10.73 -4.80 -13.33
N HIS A 355 11.59 -3.80 -13.30
CA HIS A 355 11.25 -2.39 -13.36
C HIS A 355 12.21 -1.65 -14.28
N GLU A 356 11.76 -0.59 -14.89
CA GLU A 356 12.60 0.30 -15.67
C GLU A 356 13.33 1.28 -14.74
N ASP A 357 14.65 1.12 -14.58
CA ASP A 357 15.49 1.97 -13.72
C ASP A 357 15.81 3.31 -14.38
N THR A 358 16.15 3.27 -15.66
CA THR A 358 16.29 4.41 -16.56
C THR A 358 15.78 3.98 -17.94
N ALA A 359 15.55 4.93 -18.85
CA ALA A 359 14.98 4.65 -20.16
C ALA A 359 15.66 3.47 -20.86
N GLY A 360 14.93 2.39 -21.11
CA GLY A 360 15.39 1.15 -21.72
C GLY A 360 16.24 0.25 -20.82
N VAL A 361 16.46 0.60 -19.55
CA VAL A 361 17.20 -0.25 -18.59
C VAL A 361 16.23 -0.94 -17.65
N HIS A 362 16.03 -2.23 -17.83
CA HIS A 362 15.13 -3.04 -17.05
C HIS A 362 15.88 -3.90 -16.02
N CYS A 363 15.60 -3.68 -14.76
CA CYS A 363 16.23 -4.33 -13.63
C CYS A 363 15.28 -5.34 -12.95
N PHE A 364 15.88 -6.41 -12.43
CA PHE A 364 15.17 -7.47 -11.71
C PHE A 364 14.67 -6.96 -10.34
N THR A 365 13.39 -7.13 -10.03
CA THR A 365 12.79 -6.62 -8.79
C THR A 365 12.90 -7.58 -7.60
N LEU A 366 13.42 -8.79 -7.79
CA LEU A 366 13.65 -9.69 -6.68
C LEU A 366 14.94 -9.33 -5.95
N ARG A 367 14.90 -9.47 -4.63
CA ARG A 367 16.01 -9.16 -3.71
C ARG A 367 16.29 -10.34 -2.80
N ASP A 368 17.50 -10.42 -2.33
CA ASP A 368 17.89 -11.37 -1.28
C ASP A 368 17.31 -10.92 0.06
N ASN A 369 16.64 -11.83 0.75
CA ASN A 369 16.05 -11.57 2.06
C ASN A 369 17.05 -11.75 3.22
N ASP A 370 18.27 -12.21 2.94
CA ASP A 370 19.30 -12.60 3.93
C ASP A 370 18.82 -13.67 4.94
N THR A 371 17.54 -14.02 4.95
CA THR A 371 16.89 -14.95 5.87
C THR A 371 15.87 -15.84 5.13
N PRO A 372 15.39 -16.94 5.74
CA PRO A 372 14.19 -17.63 5.27
C PRO A 372 12.97 -16.71 5.27
N GLY A 373 11.99 -17.02 4.44
CA GLY A 373 10.77 -16.23 4.25
C GLY A 373 10.76 -15.44 2.96
N VAL A 374 9.57 -15.02 2.55
CA VAL A 374 9.35 -14.23 1.34
C VAL A 374 8.47 -13.03 1.69
N ALA A 375 8.85 -11.85 1.22
CA ALA A 375 7.96 -10.70 1.20
C ALA A 375 7.52 -10.45 -0.25
N LEU A 376 6.25 -10.75 -0.55
CA LEU A 376 5.63 -10.45 -1.84
C LEU A 376 5.22 -8.97 -1.84
N GLY A 377 6.08 -8.13 -2.41
CA GLY A 377 5.91 -6.69 -2.38
C GLY A 377 4.96 -6.16 -3.46
N SER A 378 4.82 -4.84 -3.52
CA SER A 378 3.99 -4.13 -4.50
C SER A 378 4.31 -4.50 -5.94
N SER A 379 5.56 -4.89 -6.25
CA SER A 379 5.95 -5.35 -7.59
C SER A 379 5.10 -6.53 -8.08
N VAL A 380 4.81 -7.51 -7.21
CA VAL A 380 3.95 -8.66 -7.53
C VAL A 380 2.48 -8.25 -7.63
N MET A 381 2.07 -7.25 -6.86
CA MET A 381 0.67 -6.78 -6.84
C MET A 381 0.30 -5.96 -8.06
N ARG A 382 1.27 -5.35 -8.76
CA ARG A 382 1.00 -4.53 -9.95
C ARG A 382 0.24 -5.30 -11.03
N GLY A 383 -0.73 -4.61 -11.65
CA GLY A 383 -1.57 -5.19 -12.70
C GLY A 383 -2.56 -6.24 -12.19
N HIS A 384 -2.76 -6.28 -10.86
CA HIS A 384 -3.79 -7.09 -10.21
C HIS A 384 -4.60 -6.25 -9.22
N GLU A 385 -5.90 -6.50 -9.19
CA GLU A 385 -6.67 -6.22 -7.99
C GLU A 385 -6.40 -7.32 -6.98
N VAL A 386 -5.80 -6.97 -5.86
CA VAL A 386 -5.59 -7.90 -4.75
C VAL A 386 -6.70 -7.69 -3.74
N ILE A 387 -7.54 -8.71 -3.57
CA ILE A 387 -8.70 -8.68 -2.68
C ILE A 387 -8.32 -9.37 -1.38
N PHE A 388 -8.42 -8.65 -0.26
CA PHE A 388 -8.15 -9.14 1.09
C PHE A 388 -9.48 -9.38 1.80
N ASP A 389 -10.01 -10.61 1.72
CA ASP A 389 -11.23 -11.06 2.38
C ASP A 389 -10.88 -11.51 3.82
N ARG A 390 -10.81 -10.54 4.74
CA ARG A 390 -10.40 -10.77 6.13
C ARG A 390 -11.43 -11.60 6.89
N ALA A 391 -12.71 -11.41 6.58
CA ALA A 391 -13.79 -12.19 7.18
C ALA A 391 -13.61 -13.70 6.98
N ASN A 392 -13.08 -14.12 5.83
CA ASN A 392 -12.87 -15.52 5.47
C ASN A 392 -11.39 -15.94 5.51
N ARG A 393 -10.48 -15.09 5.98
CA ARG A 393 -9.03 -15.31 6.05
C ARG A 393 -8.44 -15.82 4.73
N ARG A 394 -8.71 -15.10 3.66
CA ARG A 394 -8.27 -15.44 2.30
C ARG A 394 -8.00 -14.19 1.49
N LEU A 395 -7.19 -14.33 0.48
CA LEU A 395 -6.92 -13.27 -0.50
C LEU A 395 -6.92 -13.82 -1.92
N ALA A 396 -7.12 -12.96 -2.91
CA ALA A 396 -7.09 -13.35 -4.31
C ALA A 396 -6.39 -12.27 -5.14
N PHE A 397 -5.62 -12.71 -6.14
CA PHE A 397 -5.06 -11.85 -7.16
C PHE A 397 -5.90 -11.95 -8.42
N VAL A 398 -6.44 -10.84 -8.88
CA VAL A 398 -7.28 -10.75 -10.08
C VAL A 398 -6.60 -9.86 -11.09
N LYS A 399 -6.23 -10.37 -12.24
CA LYS A 399 -5.61 -9.56 -13.29
C LYS A 399 -6.54 -8.39 -13.66
N ALA A 400 -6.04 -7.17 -13.58
CA ALA A 400 -6.77 -5.93 -13.78
C ALA A 400 -5.90 -4.85 -14.39
N ASP A 401 -6.52 -3.98 -15.19
CA ASP A 401 -5.92 -2.69 -15.53
C ASP A 401 -6.21 -1.70 -14.38
N CYS A 402 -5.22 -1.53 -13.51
CA CYS A 402 -5.38 -0.69 -12.32
C CYS A 402 -5.34 0.80 -12.63
N THR A 403 -4.82 1.20 -13.78
CA THR A 403 -4.87 2.59 -14.26
C THR A 403 -6.29 2.92 -14.77
N ALA A 404 -6.89 2.02 -15.55
CA ALA A 404 -8.27 2.16 -16.00
C ALA A 404 -9.27 2.05 -14.83
N ALA A 405 -8.97 1.21 -13.83
CA ALA A 405 -9.78 1.11 -12.61
C ALA A 405 -9.92 2.45 -11.89
N TYR A 406 -8.86 3.25 -11.90
CA TYR A 406 -8.88 4.62 -11.36
C TYR A 406 -9.66 5.60 -12.27
N MET A 407 -9.56 5.45 -13.59
CA MET A 407 -10.15 6.37 -14.57
C MET A 407 -11.68 6.26 -14.70
N GLY A 408 -12.33 5.38 -13.95
CA GLY A 408 -13.79 5.31 -13.88
C GLY A 408 -14.46 4.28 -14.81
N ASP A 409 -13.71 3.39 -15.42
CA ASP A 409 -14.24 2.30 -16.26
C ASP A 409 -14.77 1.11 -15.41
N LEU A 410 -15.21 1.44 -14.19
CA LEU A 410 -15.77 0.49 -13.23
C LEU A 410 -17.29 0.42 -13.40
N ASP A 411 -17.74 0.01 -14.58
CA ASP A 411 -19.14 -0.27 -14.83
C ASP A 411 -19.70 -1.24 -13.77
N GLY A 412 -20.44 -0.69 -12.81
CA GLY A 412 -21.30 -1.42 -11.88
C GLY A 412 -20.62 -2.01 -10.65
N ALA A 413 -19.45 -1.53 -10.25
CA ALA A 413 -18.82 -1.92 -9.00
C ALA A 413 -19.14 -0.93 -7.88
N LEU A 414 -19.54 -1.42 -6.74
CA LEU A 414 -19.63 -0.83 -5.42
C LEU A 414 -20.97 -0.21 -5.01
N GLU A 415 -21.82 -1.04 -4.50
CA GLU A 415 -22.75 -0.66 -3.45
C GLU A 415 -22.00 -0.78 -2.10
N GLY A 416 -21.75 0.35 -1.43
CA GLY A 416 -21.40 0.37 -0.01
C GLY A 416 -19.92 0.43 0.40
N GLY A 417 -18.95 0.73 -0.48
CA GLY A 417 -17.55 0.89 -0.08
C GLY A 417 -17.18 2.29 0.42
N PHE A 418 -16.05 2.40 1.12
CA PHE A 418 -15.50 3.64 1.68
C PHE A 418 -14.17 3.99 1.03
N SER A 419 -13.91 5.30 0.90
CA SER A 419 -12.69 5.88 0.32
C SER A 419 -11.93 6.69 1.37
N LEU A 420 -10.60 6.75 1.25
CA LEU A 420 -9.78 7.67 2.04
C LEU A 420 -9.77 9.10 1.47
N ASN A 421 -10.14 9.33 0.21
CA ASN A 421 -10.14 10.65 -0.42
C ASN A 421 -11.28 11.54 0.08
N GLY A 422 -11.40 11.73 1.40
CA GLY A 422 -12.43 12.54 2.04
C GLY A 422 -12.06 14.02 2.30
N CYS A 423 -10.85 14.47 1.91
CA CYS A 423 -10.44 15.84 2.18
C CYS A 423 -11.25 16.87 1.41
N ALA A 424 -11.95 17.74 2.12
CA ALA A 424 -12.56 18.90 1.49
C ALA A 424 -11.47 19.82 0.91
N SER A 425 -11.64 20.26 -0.33
CA SER A 425 -11.21 21.61 -0.69
C SER A 425 -11.75 22.59 0.38
N PRO A 426 -11.05 23.67 0.74
CA PRO A 426 -11.49 24.62 1.75
C PRO A 426 -12.73 25.46 1.33
N ASP A 427 -13.55 24.96 0.43
CA ASP A 427 -14.78 25.62 0.02
C ASP A 427 -15.86 25.55 1.12
N PRO A 428 -16.61 26.63 1.33
CA PRO A 428 -17.45 26.81 2.51
C PRO A 428 -18.55 25.77 2.60
N ILE A 429 -18.80 25.32 3.81
CA ILE A 429 -19.91 24.47 4.24
C ILE A 429 -21.21 25.01 3.66
N VAL A 430 -21.75 24.34 2.64
CA VAL A 430 -23.15 24.53 2.27
C VAL A 430 -23.97 23.89 3.37
N SER A 431 -24.46 24.70 4.29
CA SER A 431 -25.42 24.29 5.30
C SER A 431 -26.70 23.84 4.59
N ILE A 432 -26.98 22.55 4.60
CA ILE A 432 -28.32 22.05 4.27
C ILE A 432 -29.22 22.49 5.44
N ARG A 433 -29.99 23.57 5.24
CA ARG A 433 -31.15 23.85 6.09
C ARG A 433 -32.14 22.72 5.86
N ALA A 434 -32.50 22.01 6.92
CA ALA A 434 -33.69 21.19 6.95
C ALA A 434 -34.88 22.13 6.60
N GLY A 435 -35.47 21.93 5.45
CA GLY A 435 -36.72 22.55 5.06
C GLY A 435 -37.88 21.82 5.72
N GLU A 436 -38.78 22.60 6.24
CA GLU A 436 -40.09 22.26 6.83
C GLU A 436 -40.89 21.24 6.01
#